data_91a7c1cf21f41014d24029f9d116e73f
#
_entry.id   91a7c1cf21f41014d24029f9d116e73f
#
_cell.length_a   1.000
_cell.length_b   1.000
_cell.length_c   1.000
_cell.angle_alpha   90.00
_cell.angle_beta   90.00
_cell.angle_gamma   90.00
#
_symmetry.space_group_name_H-M   'P 1'
#
loop_
_entity.id
_entity.type
_entity.pdbx_description
1 polymer ?
#
loop_
_entity_poly.entity_id
_entity_poly.type
_entity_poly.pdbx_seq_one_letter_code
_entity_poly.pdbx_strand_id
1 'polypeptide(L)'
;MDRKSWILKDLRHSWHPYTQMSTLAAEPPVLIDRAEGLFLFDADGNRYYDAISSWWCVVHGHGHPGIREAVTRQMERLDHVLFAGVTHEPAVRLASRLAAIAPEGLSRVFFSDNGSTAVEVALKMSLQCRRNLGREERTGFVCLDHGYHGDTTGCMSVSGVEAFLRAFRPILFPARRVPAPYCYRCPVGKTYPGCGVGCVDALGDALREGGDTITAVILEPLLLGAGGMIVYPPEYLSRAAALARAHGAHLILDEVATGFGRTGTMFACEQAGVSPDF
;
A
#
# COMPACT_ATOMS: atom_id res chain seq x y z
N MET A 1 9.24 -12.87 -35.09
CA MET A 1 8.59 -14.01 -34.36
C MET A 1 7.12 -13.65 -34.30
N ASP A 2 6.23 -14.56 -34.65
CA ASP A 2 4.81 -14.27 -34.67
C ASP A 2 4.16 -14.27 -33.28
N ARG A 3 2.95 -13.72 -33.16
CA ARG A 3 2.18 -13.65 -31.90
C ARG A 3 2.02 -15.03 -31.24
N LYS A 4 1.69 -16.06 -32.04
CA LYS A 4 1.48 -17.42 -31.54
C LYS A 4 2.73 -17.99 -30.84
N SER A 5 3.90 -17.74 -31.41
CA SER A 5 5.17 -18.15 -30.82
C SER A 5 5.44 -17.46 -29.48
N TRP A 6 5.12 -16.17 -29.34
CA TRP A 6 5.27 -15.45 -28.06
C TRP A 6 4.31 -15.98 -26.98
N ILE A 7 3.02 -16.17 -27.32
CA ILE A 7 2.03 -16.73 -26.38
C ILE A 7 2.44 -18.15 -25.93
N LEU A 8 2.93 -19.00 -26.83
CA LEU A 8 3.40 -20.35 -26.46
C LEU A 8 4.60 -20.31 -25.50
N LYS A 9 5.52 -19.36 -25.69
CA LYS A 9 6.64 -19.17 -24.75
C LYS A 9 6.17 -18.67 -23.40
N ASP A 10 5.24 -17.71 -23.39
CA ASP A 10 4.65 -17.20 -22.18
C ASP A 10 3.97 -18.30 -21.36
N LEU A 11 3.07 -19.05 -21.97
CA LEU A 11 2.38 -20.19 -21.32
C LEU A 11 3.35 -21.25 -20.77
N ARG A 12 4.52 -21.39 -21.38
CA ARG A 12 5.52 -22.36 -20.96
C ARG A 12 6.45 -21.87 -19.85
N HIS A 13 6.74 -20.57 -19.82
CA HIS A 13 7.85 -20.04 -19.01
C HIS A 13 7.44 -18.96 -18.01
N SER A 14 6.23 -18.37 -18.13
CA SER A 14 5.78 -17.33 -17.26
C SER A 14 4.75 -17.86 -16.25
N TRP A 15 4.85 -17.39 -15.00
CA TRP A 15 3.83 -17.62 -13.99
C TRP A 15 3.14 -16.28 -13.71
N HIS A 16 1.89 -16.15 -14.13
CA HIS A 16 1.15 -14.91 -13.99
C HIS A 16 0.63 -14.72 -12.56
N PRO A 17 0.83 -13.52 -11.95
CA PRO A 17 0.26 -13.20 -10.66
C PRO A 17 -1.27 -13.11 -10.76
N TYR A 18 -1.97 -13.43 -9.67
CA TYR A 18 -3.44 -13.36 -9.56
C TYR A 18 -4.20 -14.06 -10.70
N THR A 19 -3.60 -15.08 -11.29
CA THR A 19 -4.13 -15.77 -12.47
C THR A 19 -4.24 -17.27 -12.20
N GLN A 20 -5.39 -17.85 -12.56
CA GLN A 20 -5.58 -19.30 -12.52
C GLN A 20 -4.83 -19.94 -13.70
N MET A 21 -3.62 -20.43 -13.47
CA MET A 21 -2.74 -20.97 -14.53
C MET A 21 -3.36 -22.11 -15.34
N SER A 22 -4.23 -22.92 -14.73
CA SER A 22 -4.89 -24.04 -15.41
C SER A 22 -5.87 -23.59 -16.50
N THR A 23 -6.34 -22.35 -16.50
CA THR A 23 -7.27 -21.81 -17.52
C THR A 23 -6.56 -21.11 -18.67
N LEU A 24 -5.30 -20.72 -18.51
CA LEU A 24 -4.55 -19.95 -19.51
C LEU A 24 -4.39 -20.67 -20.86
N ALA A 25 -4.40 -21.99 -20.90
CA ALA A 25 -4.33 -22.72 -22.17
C ALA A 25 -5.60 -22.54 -23.02
N ALA A 26 -6.78 -22.38 -22.38
CA ALA A 26 -8.05 -22.14 -23.04
C ALA A 26 -8.29 -20.64 -23.29
N GLU A 27 -7.83 -19.80 -22.38
CA GLU A 27 -7.97 -18.35 -22.41
C GLU A 27 -6.57 -17.69 -22.32
N PRO A 28 -5.78 -17.71 -23.40
CA PRO A 28 -4.43 -17.20 -23.38
C PRO A 28 -4.39 -15.69 -23.14
N PRO A 29 -3.32 -15.17 -22.53
CA PRO A 29 -3.19 -13.75 -22.25
C PRO A 29 -3.14 -12.92 -23.54
N VAL A 30 -3.60 -11.69 -23.46
CA VAL A 30 -3.48 -10.73 -24.56
C VAL A 30 -2.03 -10.25 -24.66
N LEU A 31 -1.41 -10.41 -25.82
CA LEU A 31 -0.07 -9.91 -26.07
C LEU A 31 -0.12 -8.42 -26.42
N ILE A 32 0.20 -7.56 -25.47
CA ILE A 32 0.29 -6.12 -25.69
C ILE A 32 1.63 -5.80 -26.38
N ASP A 33 1.55 -5.07 -27.49
CA ASP A 33 2.68 -4.64 -28.30
C ASP A 33 3.14 -3.22 -27.96
N ARG A 34 2.18 -2.30 -27.80
CA ARG A 34 2.46 -0.90 -27.48
C ARG A 34 1.33 -0.26 -26.65
N ALA A 35 1.65 0.88 -26.06
CA ALA A 35 0.68 1.67 -25.30
C ALA A 35 0.90 3.16 -25.54
N GLU A 36 -0.19 3.96 -25.53
CA GLU A 36 -0.16 5.39 -25.75
C GLU A 36 -1.35 6.07 -25.04
N GLY A 37 -1.09 7.08 -24.23
CA GLY A 37 -2.11 7.81 -23.48
C GLY A 37 -2.94 6.85 -22.60
N LEU A 38 -4.23 6.71 -22.92
CA LEU A 38 -5.15 5.82 -22.20
C LEU A 38 -5.29 4.42 -22.83
N PHE A 39 -4.54 4.13 -23.88
CA PHE A 39 -4.77 2.96 -24.69
C PHE A 39 -3.63 1.96 -24.66
N LEU A 40 -4.01 0.68 -24.62
CA LEU A 40 -3.16 -0.46 -24.93
C LEU A 40 -3.49 -0.96 -26.33
N PHE A 41 -2.51 -1.45 -27.05
CA PHE A 41 -2.68 -2.06 -28.38
C PHE A 41 -2.03 -3.43 -28.37
N ASP A 42 -2.79 -4.44 -28.78
CA ASP A 42 -2.27 -5.79 -28.90
C ASP A 42 -1.47 -5.99 -30.21
N ALA A 43 -0.85 -7.15 -30.32
CA ALA A 43 -0.07 -7.53 -31.50
C ALA A 43 -0.89 -7.71 -32.79
N ASP A 44 -2.21 -7.76 -32.70
CA ASP A 44 -3.16 -7.79 -33.83
C ASP A 44 -3.64 -6.38 -34.20
N GLY A 45 -3.25 -5.34 -33.44
CA GLY A 45 -3.66 -3.95 -33.64
C GLY A 45 -4.97 -3.57 -32.98
N ASN A 46 -5.58 -4.46 -32.19
CA ASN A 46 -6.79 -4.11 -31.42
C ASN A 46 -6.44 -3.12 -30.31
N ARG A 47 -7.36 -2.19 -30.04
CA ARG A 47 -7.21 -1.14 -29.06
C ARG A 47 -8.09 -1.41 -27.84
N TYR A 48 -7.51 -1.27 -26.65
CA TYR A 48 -8.17 -1.41 -25.35
C TYR A 48 -7.98 -0.16 -24.51
N TYR A 49 -8.97 0.22 -23.73
CA TYR A 49 -8.79 1.22 -22.68
C TYR A 49 -8.09 0.58 -21.49
N ASP A 50 -7.01 1.19 -21.02
CA ASP A 50 -6.39 0.85 -19.74
C ASP A 50 -7.12 1.55 -18.59
N ALA A 51 -8.35 1.08 -18.31
CA ALA A 51 -9.25 1.70 -17.34
C ALA A 51 -8.78 1.61 -15.88
N ILE A 52 -7.79 0.76 -15.60
CA ILE A 52 -7.17 0.61 -14.27
C ILE A 52 -5.75 1.18 -14.20
N SER A 53 -5.34 1.93 -15.25
CA SER A 53 -3.99 2.53 -15.35
C SER A 53 -2.87 1.55 -15.03
N SER A 54 -2.93 0.34 -15.63
CA SER A 54 -2.00 -0.77 -15.40
C SER A 54 -1.73 -0.98 -13.91
N TRP A 55 -2.81 -1.23 -13.17
CA TRP A 55 -2.80 -1.40 -11.72
C TRP A 55 -2.38 -0.13 -10.95
N TRP A 56 -2.93 1.02 -11.38
CA TRP A 56 -2.76 2.35 -10.79
C TRP A 56 -1.35 2.97 -10.92
N CYS A 57 -0.47 2.33 -11.68
CA CYS A 57 0.92 2.78 -11.84
C CYS A 57 1.08 3.87 -12.90
N VAL A 58 0.20 3.92 -13.90
CA VAL A 58 0.31 4.83 -15.06
C VAL A 58 -0.59 6.06 -14.88
N VAL A 59 -0.23 6.94 -13.94
CA VAL A 59 -1.07 8.11 -13.58
C VAL A 59 -1.02 9.26 -14.60
N HIS A 60 -0.03 9.30 -15.48
CA HIS A 60 0.12 10.35 -16.50
C HIS A 60 -0.16 9.87 -17.93
N GLY A 61 -0.72 8.67 -18.08
CA GLY A 61 -0.87 7.97 -19.35
C GLY A 61 0.42 7.34 -19.85
N HIS A 62 0.25 6.39 -20.75
CA HIS A 62 1.38 5.68 -21.35
C HIS A 62 2.20 6.57 -22.27
N GLY A 63 3.52 6.38 -22.25
CA GLY A 63 4.43 7.06 -23.16
C GLY A 63 4.57 8.57 -22.95
N HIS A 64 4.28 9.10 -21.75
CA HIS A 64 4.37 10.53 -21.47
C HIS A 64 5.76 11.07 -21.86
N PRO A 65 5.83 12.07 -22.81
CA PRO A 65 7.10 12.47 -23.42
C PRO A 65 8.11 13.02 -22.42
N GLY A 66 7.67 13.83 -21.48
CA GLY A 66 8.55 14.43 -20.46
C GLY A 66 9.16 13.38 -19.51
N ILE A 67 8.41 12.33 -19.16
CA ILE A 67 8.93 11.22 -18.32
C ILE A 67 9.97 10.43 -19.11
N ARG A 68 9.64 10.06 -20.35
CA ARG A 68 10.56 9.31 -21.23
C ARG A 68 11.87 10.07 -21.44
N GLU A 69 11.79 11.35 -21.75
CA GLU A 69 12.96 12.21 -21.96
C GLU A 69 13.82 12.33 -20.69
N ALA A 70 13.19 12.50 -19.51
CA ALA A 70 13.91 12.58 -18.24
C ALA A 70 14.64 11.28 -17.91
N VAL A 71 14.00 10.12 -18.14
CA VAL A 71 14.63 8.79 -17.96
C VAL A 71 15.80 8.62 -18.90
N THR A 72 15.64 8.91 -20.21
CA THR A 72 16.71 8.81 -21.20
C THR A 72 17.93 9.64 -20.81
N ARG A 73 17.74 10.93 -20.50
CA ARG A 73 18.83 11.81 -20.05
C ARG A 73 19.53 11.31 -18.78
N GLN A 74 18.77 10.75 -17.84
CA GLN A 74 19.36 10.24 -16.61
C GLN A 74 20.21 8.98 -16.88
N MET A 75 19.73 8.07 -17.71
CA MET A 75 20.46 6.83 -18.06
C MET A 75 21.77 7.12 -18.82
N GLU A 76 21.83 8.16 -19.64
CA GLU A 76 23.07 8.60 -20.31
C GLU A 76 24.14 9.08 -19.32
N ARG A 77 23.73 9.48 -18.10
CA ARG A 77 24.61 10.06 -17.08
C ARG A 77 24.94 9.08 -15.95
N LEU A 78 23.92 8.43 -15.42
CA LEU A 78 24.03 7.46 -14.33
C LEU A 78 22.75 6.63 -14.28
N ASP A 79 22.86 5.35 -14.54
CA ASP A 79 21.79 4.35 -14.49
C ASP A 79 21.56 3.86 -13.07
N HIS A 80 22.62 3.43 -12.37
CA HIS A 80 22.55 2.90 -11.02
C HIS A 80 23.82 3.17 -10.22
N VAL A 81 23.66 3.39 -8.92
CA VAL A 81 24.72 3.35 -7.91
C VAL A 81 24.10 2.93 -6.58
N LEU A 82 24.86 2.18 -5.77
CA LEU A 82 24.42 1.79 -4.43
C LEU A 82 24.13 3.05 -3.57
N PHE A 83 23.15 2.94 -2.64
CA PHE A 83 22.76 4.06 -1.76
C PHE A 83 23.32 3.93 -0.32
N ALA A 84 24.16 2.93 -0.06
CA ALA A 84 24.82 2.71 1.22
C ALA A 84 26.14 3.48 1.27
N GLY A 85 26.14 4.66 1.88
CA GLY A 85 27.28 5.55 1.99
C GLY A 85 27.61 6.37 0.73
N VAL A 86 26.83 6.20 -0.33
CA VAL A 86 26.90 6.96 -1.58
C VAL A 86 25.53 7.58 -1.86
N THR A 87 25.46 8.68 -2.58
CA THR A 87 24.23 9.35 -2.95
C THR A 87 24.30 9.92 -4.38
N HIS A 88 23.16 10.34 -4.92
CA HIS A 88 23.07 10.96 -6.24
C HIS A 88 21.94 12.00 -6.30
N GLU A 89 22.09 12.97 -7.20
CA GLU A 89 21.18 14.12 -7.32
C GLU A 89 19.69 13.75 -7.41
N PRO A 90 19.24 12.84 -8.28
CA PRO A 90 17.82 12.47 -8.37
C PRO A 90 17.21 12.00 -7.05
N ALA A 91 17.92 11.18 -6.28
CA ALA A 91 17.44 10.70 -4.98
C ALA A 91 17.32 11.83 -3.97
N VAL A 92 18.33 12.70 -3.87
CA VAL A 92 18.31 13.86 -2.96
C VAL A 92 17.17 14.81 -3.30
N ARG A 93 16.98 15.12 -4.59
CA ARG A 93 15.88 15.98 -5.07
C ARG A 93 14.51 15.38 -4.76
N LEU A 94 14.34 14.08 -5.01
CA LEU A 94 13.09 13.39 -4.72
C LEU A 94 12.81 13.38 -3.22
N ALA A 95 13.79 12.99 -2.39
CA ALA A 95 13.64 12.99 -0.95
C ALA A 95 13.27 14.38 -0.38
N SER A 96 13.94 15.42 -0.85
CA SER A 96 13.65 16.81 -0.43
C SER A 96 12.23 17.25 -0.83
N ARG A 97 11.77 16.88 -2.02
CA ARG A 97 10.40 17.19 -2.47
C ARG A 97 9.36 16.42 -1.69
N LEU A 98 9.59 15.13 -1.45
CA LEU A 98 8.69 14.30 -0.64
C LEU A 98 8.58 14.83 0.78
N ALA A 99 9.70 15.14 1.43
CA ALA A 99 9.69 15.74 2.77
C ALA A 99 8.97 17.09 2.84
N ALA A 100 9.00 17.89 1.74
CA ALA A 100 8.34 19.19 1.69
C ALA A 100 6.80 19.09 1.53
N ILE A 101 6.27 17.99 0.99
CA ILE A 101 4.84 17.77 0.80
C ILE A 101 4.25 16.78 1.78
N ALA A 102 5.08 16.02 2.49
CA ALA A 102 4.65 15.03 3.48
C ALA A 102 3.95 15.70 4.68
N PRO A 103 3.05 14.98 5.39
CA PRO A 103 2.48 15.44 6.64
C PRO A 103 3.56 15.88 7.64
N GLU A 104 3.21 16.83 8.51
CA GLU A 104 4.13 17.37 9.51
C GLU A 104 4.77 16.26 10.35
N GLY A 105 6.08 16.36 10.60
CA GLY A 105 6.87 15.37 11.32
C GLY A 105 7.59 14.36 10.44
N LEU A 106 7.12 14.10 9.21
CA LEU A 106 7.73 13.17 8.26
C LEU A 106 8.84 13.87 7.45
N SER A 107 10.06 13.91 7.98
CA SER A 107 11.21 14.64 7.40
C SER A 107 12.25 13.74 6.72
N ARG A 108 12.06 12.42 6.76
CA ARG A 108 13.01 11.43 6.22
C ARG A 108 12.31 10.50 5.23
N VAL A 109 13.02 10.14 4.17
CA VAL A 109 12.54 9.25 3.13
C VAL A 109 13.43 8.02 3.07
N PHE A 110 12.83 6.85 3.11
CA PHE A 110 13.49 5.59 2.80
C PHE A 110 12.96 5.07 1.47
N PHE A 111 13.85 4.85 0.51
CA PHE A 111 13.47 4.31 -0.80
C PHE A 111 13.39 2.78 -0.76
N SER A 112 12.34 2.24 -1.35
CA SER A 112 12.03 0.82 -1.41
C SER A 112 11.51 0.46 -2.81
N ASP A 113 11.47 -0.83 -3.14
CA ASP A 113 11.18 -1.28 -4.50
C ASP A 113 9.69 -1.23 -4.85
N ASN A 114 8.83 -1.38 -3.85
CA ASN A 114 7.36 -1.43 -4.02
C ASN A 114 6.65 -1.16 -2.68
N GLY A 115 5.31 -1.11 -2.70
CA GLY A 115 4.50 -0.87 -1.50
C GLY A 115 4.70 -1.90 -0.40
N SER A 116 4.77 -3.19 -0.75
CA SER A 116 4.99 -4.25 0.26
C SER A 116 6.33 -4.09 0.97
N THR A 117 7.41 -3.83 0.24
CA THR A 117 8.73 -3.61 0.86
C THR A 117 8.78 -2.31 1.66
N ALA A 118 8.01 -1.28 1.26
CA ALA A 118 7.88 -0.05 2.06
C ALA A 118 7.20 -0.32 3.40
N VAL A 119 6.11 -1.09 3.40
CA VAL A 119 5.42 -1.50 4.64
C VAL A 119 6.32 -2.38 5.51
N GLU A 120 7.03 -3.37 4.94
CA GLU A 120 8.02 -4.17 5.69
C GLU A 120 9.06 -3.29 6.40
N VAL A 121 9.53 -2.25 5.72
CA VAL A 121 10.48 -1.29 6.31
C VAL A 121 9.82 -0.50 7.44
N ALA A 122 8.58 -0.02 7.29
CA ALA A 122 7.86 0.70 8.34
C ALA A 122 7.65 -0.17 9.60
N LEU A 123 7.24 -1.44 9.41
CA LEU A 123 7.11 -2.40 10.52
C LEU A 123 8.44 -2.58 11.26
N LYS A 124 9.52 -2.80 10.52
CA LYS A 124 10.88 -2.98 11.07
C LYS A 124 11.38 -1.71 11.76
N MET A 125 11.16 -0.54 11.18
CA MET A 125 11.55 0.74 11.79
C MET A 125 10.80 0.97 13.11
N SER A 126 9.50 0.65 13.15
CA SER A 126 8.71 0.74 14.39
C SER A 126 9.30 -0.14 15.49
N LEU A 127 9.61 -1.41 15.19
CA LEU A 127 10.25 -2.34 16.13
C LEU A 127 11.64 -1.85 16.56
N GLN A 128 12.48 -1.46 15.61
CA GLN A 128 13.83 -1.00 15.92
C GLN A 128 13.83 0.26 16.80
N CYS A 129 12.90 1.19 16.54
CA CYS A 129 12.71 2.37 17.36
C CYS A 129 12.43 1.99 18.82
N ARG A 130 11.51 1.01 19.04
CA ARG A 130 11.20 0.52 20.40
C ARG A 130 12.41 -0.09 21.11
N ARG A 131 13.16 -0.93 20.42
CA ARG A 131 14.40 -1.51 20.96
C ARG A 131 15.43 -0.44 21.32
N ASN A 132 15.63 0.54 20.46
CA ASN A 132 16.56 1.66 20.71
C ASN A 132 16.15 2.50 21.95
N LEU A 133 14.85 2.50 22.27
CA LEU A 133 14.30 3.18 23.46
C LEU A 133 14.22 2.25 24.70
N GLY A 134 14.75 1.04 24.64
CA GLY A 134 14.72 0.06 25.73
C GLY A 134 13.31 -0.51 26.01
N ARG A 135 12.42 -0.53 24.98
CA ARG A 135 11.05 -1.03 25.08
C ARG A 135 10.88 -2.29 24.23
N GLU A 136 11.68 -3.30 24.49
CA GLU A 136 11.78 -4.53 23.69
C GLU A 136 10.49 -5.38 23.72
N GLU A 137 9.65 -5.21 24.73
CA GLU A 137 8.35 -5.85 24.89
C GLU A 137 7.33 -5.40 23.83
N ARG A 138 7.50 -4.23 23.21
CA ARG A 138 6.62 -3.67 22.20
C ARG A 138 6.87 -4.31 20.82
N THR A 139 6.27 -5.48 20.57
CA THR A 139 6.45 -6.24 19.32
C THR A 139 5.15 -6.49 18.56
N GLY A 140 3.99 -6.24 19.18
CA GLY A 140 2.67 -6.51 18.61
C GLY A 140 2.18 -5.42 17.66
N PHE A 141 1.37 -5.81 16.69
CA PHE A 141 0.71 -4.91 15.75
C PHE A 141 -0.80 -5.03 15.84
N VAL A 142 -1.51 -3.94 15.58
CA VAL A 142 -2.96 -3.90 15.38
C VAL A 142 -3.26 -3.46 13.96
N CYS A 143 -4.17 -4.16 13.27
CA CYS A 143 -4.58 -3.87 11.90
C CYS A 143 -6.09 -4.07 11.73
N LEU A 144 -6.63 -3.66 10.56
CA LEU A 144 -8.04 -3.81 10.26
C LEU A 144 -8.35 -5.12 9.54
N ASP A 145 -9.50 -5.71 9.82
CA ASP A 145 -10.15 -6.63 8.88
C ASP A 145 -10.32 -5.92 7.54
N HIS A 146 -10.22 -6.66 6.44
CA HIS A 146 -10.22 -6.13 5.07
C HIS A 146 -9.04 -5.21 4.72
N GLY A 147 -8.12 -4.88 5.64
CA GLY A 147 -6.90 -4.16 5.31
C GLY A 147 -5.98 -5.01 4.41
N TYR A 148 -5.31 -4.36 3.47
CA TYR A 148 -4.32 -5.01 2.60
C TYR A 148 -3.06 -4.15 2.48
N HIS A 149 -1.93 -4.74 2.79
CA HIS A 149 -0.64 -4.04 2.86
C HIS A 149 0.44 -4.66 1.97
N GLY A 150 0.06 -5.66 1.17
CA GLY A 150 0.96 -6.37 0.26
C GLY A 150 1.06 -7.87 0.56
N ASP A 151 1.86 -8.57 -0.26
CA ASP A 151 1.94 -10.03 -0.28
C ASP A 151 3.25 -10.59 0.29
N THR A 152 4.11 -9.76 0.87
CA THR A 152 5.24 -10.24 1.67
C THR A 152 4.76 -10.75 3.03
N THR A 153 5.53 -11.62 3.67
CA THR A 153 5.12 -12.29 4.93
C THR A 153 4.73 -11.29 6.03
N GLY A 154 5.50 -10.21 6.19
CA GLY A 154 5.17 -9.18 7.19
C GLY A 154 3.91 -8.40 6.84
N CYS A 155 3.76 -8.01 5.57
CA CYS A 155 2.55 -7.32 5.09
C CYS A 155 1.30 -8.19 5.26
N MET A 156 1.38 -9.47 4.86
CA MET A 156 0.29 -10.43 5.04
C MET A 156 -0.07 -10.62 6.52
N SER A 157 0.92 -10.60 7.41
CA SER A 157 0.70 -10.74 8.84
C SER A 157 -0.15 -9.61 9.42
N VAL A 158 -0.02 -8.39 8.90
CA VAL A 158 -0.79 -7.21 9.30
C VAL A 158 -1.96 -6.88 8.35
N SER A 159 -2.27 -7.76 7.40
CA SER A 159 -3.43 -7.65 6.51
C SER A 159 -4.64 -8.42 7.05
N GLY A 160 -5.86 -8.09 6.57
CA GLY A 160 -7.13 -8.66 7.02
C GLY A 160 -8.00 -9.27 5.90
N VAL A 161 -7.49 -9.41 4.66
CA VAL A 161 -8.23 -10.02 3.54
C VAL A 161 -8.07 -11.54 3.59
N GLU A 162 -9.01 -12.23 4.22
CA GLU A 162 -8.93 -13.67 4.50
C GLU A 162 -8.62 -14.53 3.27
N ALA A 163 -9.18 -14.18 2.11
CA ALA A 163 -8.96 -14.91 0.86
C ALA A 163 -7.46 -14.97 0.47
N PHE A 164 -6.70 -13.93 0.80
CA PHE A 164 -5.26 -13.85 0.51
C PHE A 164 -4.40 -14.51 1.59
N LEU A 165 -4.89 -14.60 2.82
CA LEU A 165 -4.12 -15.05 3.98
C LEU A 165 -4.21 -16.55 4.25
N ARG A 166 -5.36 -17.17 3.95
CA ARG A 166 -5.71 -18.52 4.39
C ARG A 166 -4.65 -19.59 4.09
N ALA A 167 -4.11 -19.56 2.87
CA ALA A 167 -3.10 -20.54 2.45
C ALA A 167 -1.73 -20.35 3.12
N PHE A 168 -1.44 -19.13 3.60
CA PHE A 168 -0.14 -18.72 4.10
C PHE A 168 -0.09 -18.54 5.62
N ARG A 169 -1.21 -18.75 6.32
CA ARG A 169 -1.27 -18.62 7.80
C ARG A 169 -0.12 -19.28 8.56
N PRO A 170 0.40 -20.47 8.16
CA PRO A 170 1.49 -21.11 8.90
C PRO A 170 2.82 -20.34 8.95
N ILE A 171 3.03 -19.38 8.04
CA ILE A 171 4.26 -18.59 7.99
C ILE A 171 4.08 -17.13 8.46
N LEU A 172 2.86 -16.76 8.88
CA LEU A 172 2.56 -15.40 9.34
C LEU A 172 2.79 -15.26 10.84
N PHE A 173 3.31 -14.10 11.26
CA PHE A 173 3.33 -13.78 12.69
C PHE A 173 1.94 -13.26 13.15
N PRO A 174 1.61 -13.40 14.45
CA PRO A 174 0.33 -12.94 14.98
C PRO A 174 0.25 -11.41 15.00
N ALA A 175 -0.88 -10.87 14.49
CA ALA A 175 -1.29 -9.48 14.66
C ALA A 175 -2.73 -9.45 15.18
N ARG A 176 -3.08 -8.42 15.96
CA ARG A 176 -4.46 -8.20 16.42
C ARG A 176 -5.27 -7.55 15.31
N ARG A 177 -6.32 -8.24 14.86
CA ARG A 177 -7.24 -7.70 13.85
C ARG A 177 -8.48 -7.17 14.53
N VAL A 178 -8.92 -5.99 14.08
CA VAL A 178 -10.15 -5.36 14.56
C VAL A 178 -11.10 -5.09 13.39
N PRO A 179 -12.41 -5.03 13.61
CA PRO A 179 -13.37 -4.79 12.55
C PRO A 179 -13.09 -3.50 11.77
N ALA A 180 -13.18 -3.59 10.44
CA ALA A 180 -13.04 -2.42 9.57
C ALA A 180 -14.20 -1.44 9.72
N PRO A 181 -13.98 -0.13 9.51
CA PRO A 181 -15.03 0.89 9.50
C PRO A 181 -15.89 0.82 8.23
N TYR A 182 -16.67 -0.24 8.06
CA TYR A 182 -17.45 -0.52 6.86
C TYR A 182 -18.86 0.05 6.99
N CYS A 183 -19.08 1.34 6.68
CA CYS A 183 -20.38 1.99 6.87
C CYS A 183 -21.53 1.35 6.07
N TYR A 184 -21.28 0.84 4.87
CA TYR A 184 -22.27 0.15 4.04
C TYR A 184 -22.72 -1.21 4.64
N ARG A 185 -21.83 -1.90 5.36
CA ARG A 185 -22.09 -3.16 6.09
C ARG A 185 -21.49 -3.04 7.49
N CYS A 186 -22.09 -2.14 8.28
CA CYS A 186 -21.52 -1.73 9.55
C CYS A 186 -21.31 -2.92 10.51
N PRO A 187 -20.08 -3.15 11.01
CA PRO A 187 -19.76 -4.28 11.90
C PRO A 187 -20.45 -4.18 13.26
N VAL A 188 -20.92 -2.98 13.65
CA VAL A 188 -21.65 -2.73 14.91
C VAL A 188 -23.15 -2.50 14.68
N GLY A 189 -23.67 -2.76 13.48
CA GLY A 189 -25.10 -2.66 13.18
C GLY A 189 -25.71 -1.26 13.26
N LYS A 190 -24.90 -0.20 13.12
CA LYS A 190 -25.34 1.20 13.22
C LYS A 190 -25.23 1.91 11.87
N THR A 191 -25.85 3.09 11.76
CA THR A 191 -25.83 3.91 10.55
C THR A 191 -25.05 5.21 10.77
N TYR A 192 -24.10 5.50 9.88
CA TYR A 192 -23.38 6.78 9.87
C TYR A 192 -24.28 7.89 9.28
N PRO A 193 -24.23 9.13 9.81
CA PRO A 193 -23.32 9.64 10.85
C PRO A 193 -23.81 9.42 12.30
N GLY A 194 -25.06 8.97 12.52
CA GLY A 194 -25.66 8.83 13.84
C GLY A 194 -24.99 7.81 14.78
N CYS A 195 -24.13 6.93 14.25
CA CYS A 195 -23.38 5.95 15.03
C CYS A 195 -22.21 6.54 15.84
N GLY A 196 -21.83 7.82 15.60
CA GLY A 196 -20.66 8.43 16.22
C GLY A 196 -19.36 7.67 16.00
N VAL A 197 -19.28 6.90 14.88
CA VAL A 197 -18.11 6.06 14.52
C VAL A 197 -17.72 5.05 15.62
N GLY A 198 -18.70 4.50 16.35
CA GLY A 198 -18.47 3.58 17.48
C GLY A 198 -17.72 2.28 17.13
N CYS A 199 -17.59 1.93 15.83
CA CYS A 199 -16.75 0.82 15.41
C CYS A 199 -15.26 0.99 15.76
N VAL A 200 -14.80 2.20 16.07
CA VAL A 200 -13.44 2.47 16.53
C VAL A 200 -13.16 1.94 17.93
N ASP A 201 -14.21 1.68 18.72
CA ASP A 201 -14.06 1.21 20.11
C ASP A 201 -13.34 -0.14 20.17
N ALA A 202 -13.54 -1.01 19.15
CA ALA A 202 -12.80 -2.27 19.03
C ALA A 202 -11.28 -2.07 18.90
N LEU A 203 -10.84 -1.00 18.24
CA LEU A 203 -9.41 -0.63 18.21
C LEU A 203 -8.93 -0.19 19.60
N GLY A 204 -9.74 0.61 20.31
CA GLY A 204 -9.43 1.00 21.69
C GLY A 204 -9.31 -0.20 22.63
N ASP A 205 -10.21 -1.18 22.50
CA ASP A 205 -10.15 -2.42 23.26
C ASP A 205 -8.90 -3.23 22.97
N ALA A 206 -8.56 -3.43 21.69
CA ALA A 206 -7.37 -4.13 21.27
C ALA A 206 -6.07 -3.48 21.77
N LEU A 207 -6.01 -2.14 21.77
CA LEU A 207 -4.88 -1.38 22.31
C LEU A 207 -4.78 -1.51 23.83
N ARG A 208 -5.90 -1.45 24.53
CA ARG A 208 -5.98 -1.60 26.00
C ARG A 208 -5.54 -3.01 26.42
N GLU A 209 -6.09 -4.04 25.78
CA GLU A 209 -5.73 -5.43 26.05
C GLU A 209 -4.27 -5.76 25.69
N GLY A 210 -3.76 -5.17 24.64
CA GLY A 210 -2.36 -5.33 24.23
C GLY A 210 -1.39 -4.56 25.12
N GLY A 211 -1.84 -3.45 25.72
CA GLY A 211 -1.05 -2.63 26.63
C GLY A 211 0.32 -2.26 26.04
N ASP A 212 1.34 -2.43 26.84
CA ASP A 212 2.72 -2.11 26.48
C ASP A 212 3.36 -3.09 25.47
N THR A 213 2.62 -4.11 25.01
CA THR A 213 3.14 -5.02 23.97
C THR A 213 2.90 -4.51 22.54
N ILE A 214 2.02 -3.52 22.35
CA ILE A 214 1.72 -2.99 21.01
C ILE A 214 2.76 -1.96 20.58
N THR A 215 3.41 -2.23 19.44
CA THR A 215 4.35 -1.28 18.82
C THR A 215 3.66 -0.30 17.88
N ALA A 216 2.74 -0.78 17.03
CA ALA A 216 2.09 0.07 16.04
C ALA A 216 0.66 -0.38 15.69
N VAL A 217 -0.12 0.59 15.22
CA VAL A 217 -1.36 0.42 14.48
C VAL A 217 -1.07 0.72 13.01
N ILE A 218 -1.51 -0.14 12.08
CA ILE A 218 -1.37 0.09 10.64
C ILE A 218 -2.74 0.14 9.98
N LEU A 219 -2.96 1.14 9.10
CA LEU A 219 -4.22 1.42 8.43
C LEU A 219 -3.98 1.91 6.99
N GLU A 220 -4.88 1.56 6.07
CA GLU A 220 -5.07 2.31 4.81
C GLU A 220 -6.00 3.50 5.10
N PRO A 221 -5.61 4.77 4.91
CA PRO A 221 -6.45 5.90 5.27
C PRO A 221 -7.61 6.10 4.31
N LEU A 222 -8.84 6.24 4.83
CA LEU A 222 -10.11 6.55 4.17
C LEU A 222 -10.64 5.51 3.19
N LEU A 223 -9.80 4.59 2.68
CA LEU A 223 -10.19 3.60 1.69
C LEU A 223 -9.39 2.30 1.89
N LEU A 224 -10.08 1.20 2.18
CA LEU A 224 -9.50 -0.13 2.10
C LEU A 224 -9.63 -0.63 0.67
N GLY A 225 -8.56 -0.54 -0.11
CA GLY A 225 -8.59 -0.77 -1.57
C GLY A 225 -8.87 -2.22 -1.93
N ALA A 226 -7.88 -3.10 -1.77
CA ALA A 226 -7.98 -4.51 -2.12
C ALA A 226 -8.99 -5.29 -1.26
N GLY A 227 -9.34 -4.77 -0.09
CA GLY A 227 -10.38 -5.33 0.77
C GLY A 227 -11.82 -5.17 0.25
N GLY A 228 -12.01 -4.46 -0.88
CA GLY A 228 -13.29 -4.31 -1.54
C GLY A 228 -13.71 -2.85 -1.78
N MET A 229 -12.78 -1.93 -1.91
CA MET A 229 -13.03 -0.49 -2.09
C MET A 229 -13.94 0.07 -0.98
N ILE A 230 -13.61 -0.25 0.26
CA ILE A 230 -14.39 0.15 1.44
C ILE A 230 -14.01 1.56 1.84
N VAL A 231 -14.86 2.52 1.52
CA VAL A 231 -14.71 3.93 1.91
C VAL A 231 -15.26 4.12 3.32
N TYR A 232 -14.53 4.87 4.15
CA TYR A 232 -14.93 5.18 5.51
C TYR A 232 -14.67 6.65 5.88
N PRO A 233 -15.39 7.21 6.89
CA PRO A 233 -15.31 8.61 7.22
C PRO A 233 -13.98 9.01 7.88
N PRO A 234 -13.48 10.23 7.62
CA PRO A 234 -12.23 10.75 8.22
C PRO A 234 -12.23 10.72 9.76
N GLU A 235 -13.39 10.83 10.40
CA GLU A 235 -13.54 10.80 11.85
C GLU A 235 -13.05 9.47 12.46
N TYR A 236 -13.18 8.35 11.73
CA TYR A 236 -12.60 7.09 12.19
C TYR A 236 -11.08 7.19 12.28
N LEU A 237 -10.44 7.73 11.25
CA LEU A 237 -8.98 7.86 11.21
C LEU A 237 -8.47 8.80 12.29
N SER A 238 -9.15 9.95 12.50
CA SER A 238 -8.82 10.89 13.58
C SER A 238 -8.89 10.23 14.95
N ARG A 239 -9.94 9.45 15.22
CA ARG A 239 -10.09 8.74 16.50
C ARG A 239 -9.09 7.60 16.65
N ALA A 240 -8.81 6.85 15.58
CA ALA A 240 -7.81 5.79 15.57
C ALA A 240 -6.40 6.35 15.88
N ALA A 241 -6.03 7.48 15.28
CA ALA A 241 -4.78 8.18 15.55
C ALA A 241 -4.68 8.65 17.01
N ALA A 242 -5.78 9.22 17.55
CA ALA A 242 -5.82 9.62 18.95
C ALA A 242 -5.65 8.43 19.91
N LEU A 243 -6.30 7.30 19.62
CA LEU A 243 -6.16 6.06 20.40
C LEU A 243 -4.73 5.49 20.32
N ALA A 244 -4.15 5.42 19.13
CA ALA A 244 -2.75 4.95 18.96
C ALA A 244 -1.79 5.81 19.81
N ARG A 245 -1.92 7.14 19.73
CA ARG A 245 -1.11 8.08 20.50
C ARG A 245 -1.31 7.94 22.02
N ALA A 246 -2.56 7.80 22.48
CA ALA A 246 -2.88 7.65 23.89
C ALA A 246 -2.28 6.38 24.51
N HIS A 247 -2.13 5.31 23.70
CA HIS A 247 -1.50 4.06 24.11
C HIS A 247 0.00 3.99 23.78
N GLY A 248 0.59 5.09 23.27
CA GLY A 248 2.00 5.15 22.91
C GLY A 248 2.36 4.18 21.78
N ALA A 249 1.41 3.77 20.93
CA ALA A 249 1.64 2.99 19.73
C ALA A 249 1.99 3.91 18.55
N HIS A 250 2.90 3.49 17.67
CA HIS A 250 3.11 4.21 16.41
C HIS A 250 1.90 4.07 15.50
N LEU A 251 1.67 5.09 14.67
CA LEU A 251 0.68 5.06 13.61
C LEU A 251 1.40 4.92 12.26
N ILE A 252 1.13 3.83 11.54
CA ILE A 252 1.60 3.59 10.18
C ILE A 252 0.40 3.78 9.25
N LEU A 253 0.50 4.68 8.26
CA LEU A 253 -0.53 4.90 7.26
C LEU A 253 -0.05 4.46 5.89
N ASP A 254 -0.72 3.45 5.37
CA ASP A 254 -0.45 2.93 4.03
C ASP A 254 -1.19 3.77 2.98
N GLU A 255 -0.48 4.73 2.42
CA GLU A 255 -0.96 5.64 1.38
C GLU A 255 -0.63 5.16 -0.06
N VAL A 256 -0.24 3.90 -0.23
CA VAL A 256 0.10 3.34 -1.56
C VAL A 256 -1.04 3.52 -2.56
N ALA A 257 -2.29 3.29 -2.14
CA ALA A 257 -3.46 3.48 -2.98
C ALA A 257 -4.06 4.90 -2.88
N THR A 258 -3.92 5.58 -1.75
CA THR A 258 -4.69 6.77 -1.41
C THR A 258 -3.91 8.08 -1.56
N GLY A 259 -2.60 8.02 -1.58
CA GLY A 259 -1.72 9.18 -1.68
C GLY A 259 -1.71 9.85 -3.06
N PHE A 260 -0.97 10.94 -3.14
CA PHE A 260 -0.71 11.73 -4.36
C PHE A 260 -1.96 12.23 -5.08
N GLY A 261 -2.96 12.68 -4.31
CA GLY A 261 -4.15 13.35 -4.84
C GLY A 261 -5.32 12.41 -5.15
N ARG A 262 -5.21 11.10 -4.94
CA ARG A 262 -6.26 10.15 -5.29
C ARG A 262 -7.58 10.40 -4.58
N THR A 263 -7.53 10.84 -3.33
CA THR A 263 -8.74 11.13 -2.51
C THR A 263 -9.09 12.62 -2.46
N GLY A 264 -8.36 13.48 -3.20
CA GLY A 264 -8.61 14.92 -3.30
C GLY A 264 -7.61 15.81 -2.54
N THR A 265 -6.92 15.30 -1.54
CA THR A 265 -5.76 15.92 -0.88
C THR A 265 -4.47 15.26 -1.32
N MET A 266 -3.30 15.87 -1.06
CA MET A 266 -2.01 15.25 -1.43
C MET A 266 -1.87 13.89 -0.75
N PHE A 267 -2.16 13.79 0.54
CA PHE A 267 -2.29 12.55 1.28
C PHE A 267 -3.69 12.44 1.90
N ALA A 268 -4.25 11.24 1.93
CA ALA A 268 -5.60 11.04 2.43
C ALA A 268 -5.73 11.36 3.93
N CYS A 269 -4.69 11.16 4.71
CA CYS A 269 -4.66 11.49 6.14
C CYS A 269 -4.89 12.98 6.45
N GLU A 270 -4.62 13.88 5.50
CA GLU A 270 -4.87 15.31 5.65
C GLU A 270 -6.36 15.62 5.85
N GLN A 271 -7.27 14.85 5.22
CA GLN A 271 -8.72 15.03 5.40
C GLN A 271 -9.19 14.72 6.82
N ALA A 272 -8.41 13.95 7.57
CA ALA A 272 -8.67 13.64 8.97
C ALA A 272 -7.86 14.51 9.94
N GLY A 273 -7.01 15.40 9.45
CA GLY A 273 -6.09 16.20 10.26
C GLY A 273 -5.09 15.32 11.04
N VAL A 274 -4.64 14.23 10.43
CA VAL A 274 -3.76 13.24 11.07
C VAL A 274 -2.38 13.27 10.44
N SER A 275 -1.35 13.29 11.29
CA SER A 275 0.04 13.03 10.90
C SER A 275 0.48 11.67 11.49
N PRO A 276 0.91 10.71 10.66
CA PRO A 276 1.41 9.42 11.12
C PRO A 276 2.89 9.50 11.56
N ASP A 277 3.38 8.40 12.16
CA ASP A 277 4.81 8.21 12.44
C ASP A 277 5.56 7.65 11.22
N PHE A 278 4.86 6.88 10.36
CA PHE A 278 5.39 6.29 9.13
C PHE A 278 4.33 6.28 8.04
#